data_1b36bb138d5243afee5dd10cbcb84f9f
#
_entry.id   1b36bb138d5243afee5dd10cbcb84f9f
#
_cell.length_a   1.000
_cell.length_b   1.000
_cell.length_c   1.000
_cell.angle_alpha   90.00
_cell.angle_beta   90.00
_cell.angle_gamma   90.00
#
_symmetry.space_group_name_H-M   'P 1'
#
loop_
_entity.id
_entity.type
_entity.pdbx_description
1 polymer ?
#
loop_
_entity_poly.entity_id
_entity_poly.type
_entity_poly.pdbx_seq_one_letter_code
_entity_poly.pdbx_strand_id
1 'polypeptide(L)'
;MNIDEFLSKKLIVVTGKGGVGKTAVSLALSYLNAGHGRSPLFVTLKEVDRGSYFFGLDTGVGSGESALDNGINAVYIDPNLALKEYIRERFVSLYPVYATILKSKTLQTFFEAAPGLKELITIGKIWHLGTKGGGRGNSGTMYDQVIFDAPSTGHAIPVLDLPSKVLEMVRGGAFKSHIEWVEGFLKNPEETAVVVVSAPEEMIVGETLELVDAVQSIGISVLFTVVNKVYENPFTMNEQKIIEEHIADNASSGSKSIFGMANDNIKRAITSGKYIRKLRKGLKDRVLLIPKIYKKDLMPRDLKQIASGLDKQLEEKN
;
A
#
# COMPACT_ATOMS: atom_id res chain seq x y z
N MET A 1 -1.77 -19.12 1.86
CA MET A 1 -1.16 -17.81 1.59
C MET A 1 0.29 -18.10 1.21
N ASN A 2 0.64 -17.90 -0.02
CA ASN A 2 1.98 -18.21 -0.49
C ASN A 2 2.53 -17.08 -1.37
N ILE A 3 3.82 -17.14 -1.66
CA ILE A 3 4.51 -16.15 -2.47
C ILE A 3 3.97 -16.14 -3.91
N ASP A 4 3.62 -17.29 -4.48
CA ASP A 4 3.11 -17.39 -5.85
C ASP A 4 1.77 -16.67 -6.00
N GLU A 5 0.89 -16.78 -4.97
CA GLU A 5 -0.38 -16.05 -4.94
C GLU A 5 -0.16 -14.52 -4.95
N PHE A 6 0.84 -14.01 -4.21
CA PHE A 6 1.22 -12.60 -4.26
C PHE A 6 1.79 -12.22 -5.63
N LEU A 7 2.74 -12.99 -6.14
CA LEU A 7 3.40 -12.70 -7.40
C LEU A 7 2.45 -12.80 -8.60
N SER A 8 1.41 -13.64 -8.55
CA SER A 8 0.45 -13.79 -9.66
C SER A 8 -0.42 -12.55 -9.90
N LYS A 9 -0.60 -11.68 -8.90
CA LYS A 9 -1.49 -10.51 -9.03
C LYS A 9 -0.91 -9.45 -9.97
N LYS A 10 -1.79 -8.81 -10.74
CA LYS A 10 -1.46 -7.65 -11.58
C LYS A 10 -1.47 -6.35 -10.78
N LEU A 11 -2.36 -6.27 -9.77
CA LEU A 11 -2.50 -5.11 -8.90
C LEU A 11 -2.53 -5.55 -7.43
N ILE A 12 -1.63 -4.97 -6.65
CA ILE A 12 -1.67 -5.00 -5.18
C ILE A 12 -2.00 -3.60 -4.67
N VAL A 13 -3.13 -3.45 -4.01
CA VAL A 13 -3.52 -2.21 -3.33
C VAL A 13 -3.09 -2.28 -1.88
N VAL A 14 -2.17 -1.42 -1.46
CA VAL A 14 -1.68 -1.37 -0.07
C VAL A 14 -2.41 -0.26 0.67
N THR A 15 -3.20 -0.59 1.67
CA THR A 15 -3.96 0.38 2.46
C THR A 15 -3.89 0.08 3.97
N GLY A 16 -4.46 0.95 4.78
CA GLY A 16 -4.45 0.86 6.24
C GLY A 16 -4.55 2.24 6.88
N LYS A 17 -4.60 2.31 8.21
CA LYS A 17 -4.69 3.58 8.96
C LYS A 17 -3.53 4.53 8.66
N GLY A 18 -3.74 5.82 8.88
CA GLY A 18 -2.67 6.82 8.81
C GLY A 18 -1.53 6.52 9.78
N GLY A 19 -0.27 6.61 9.33
CA GLY A 19 0.90 6.44 10.21
C GLY A 19 1.37 5.00 10.45
N VAL A 20 0.67 3.96 9.97
CA VAL A 20 1.08 2.54 10.15
C VAL A 20 2.29 2.14 9.31
N GLY A 21 2.70 2.95 8.33
CA GLY A 21 3.87 2.68 7.49
C GLY A 21 3.53 2.04 6.14
N LYS A 22 2.38 2.36 5.56
CA LYS A 22 1.93 1.86 4.24
C LYS A 22 3.01 1.99 3.17
N THR A 23 3.53 3.19 2.97
CA THR A 23 4.55 3.46 1.94
C THR A 23 5.80 2.59 2.10
N ALA A 24 6.27 2.38 3.34
CA ALA A 24 7.42 1.51 3.59
C ALA A 24 7.10 0.05 3.25
N VAL A 25 5.88 -0.42 3.57
CA VAL A 25 5.42 -1.77 3.22
C VAL A 25 5.23 -1.90 1.71
N SER A 26 4.61 -0.93 1.04
CA SER A 26 4.44 -0.92 -0.43
C SER A 26 5.78 -1.03 -1.16
N LEU A 27 6.79 -0.27 -0.71
CA LEU A 27 8.14 -0.33 -1.25
C LEU A 27 8.83 -1.67 -0.94
N ALA A 28 8.69 -2.20 0.28
CA ALA A 28 9.24 -3.50 0.62
C ALA A 28 8.62 -4.62 -0.24
N LEU A 29 7.32 -4.57 -0.52
CA LEU A 29 6.64 -5.48 -1.44
C LEU A 29 7.15 -5.32 -2.89
N SER A 30 7.49 -4.09 -3.31
CA SER A 30 8.13 -3.86 -4.61
C SER A 30 9.53 -4.48 -4.67
N TYR A 31 10.33 -4.33 -3.61
CA TYR A 31 11.63 -5.01 -3.51
C TYR A 31 11.51 -6.54 -3.48
N LEU A 32 10.49 -7.08 -2.81
CA LEU A 32 10.21 -8.50 -2.80
C LEU A 32 9.92 -9.01 -4.22
N ASN A 33 9.04 -8.32 -4.95
CA ASN A 33 8.69 -8.65 -6.33
C ASN A 33 9.92 -8.61 -7.25
N ALA A 34 10.74 -7.55 -7.17
CA ALA A 34 11.97 -7.41 -7.94
C ALA A 34 13.02 -8.49 -7.58
N GLY A 35 13.06 -8.91 -6.30
CA GLY A 35 13.92 -10.00 -5.84
C GLY A 35 13.60 -11.34 -6.50
N HIS A 36 12.38 -11.56 -6.94
CA HIS A 36 11.94 -12.71 -7.76
C HIS A 36 12.09 -12.49 -9.27
N GLY A 37 12.92 -11.52 -9.69
CA GLY A 37 13.24 -11.26 -11.10
C GLY A 37 12.11 -10.61 -11.91
N ARG A 38 11.14 -9.98 -11.25
CA ARG A 38 10.00 -9.31 -11.89
C ARG A 38 10.21 -7.79 -11.96
N SER A 39 9.42 -7.12 -12.78
CA SER A 39 9.42 -5.67 -12.96
C SER A 39 8.21 -5.02 -12.30
N PRO A 40 8.25 -4.68 -11.00
CA PRO A 40 7.16 -3.99 -10.34
C PRO A 40 7.11 -2.51 -10.69
N LEU A 41 5.88 -1.95 -10.72
CA LEU A 41 5.64 -0.52 -10.74
C LEU A 41 5.08 -0.06 -9.40
N PHE A 42 5.81 0.74 -8.65
CA PHE A 42 5.30 1.42 -7.46
C PHE A 42 4.48 2.65 -7.87
N VAL A 43 3.25 2.75 -7.40
CA VAL A 43 2.34 3.85 -7.70
C VAL A 43 1.94 4.58 -6.43
N THR A 44 2.04 5.90 -6.42
CA THR A 44 1.61 6.76 -5.32
C THR A 44 0.75 7.94 -5.80
N LEU A 45 -0.11 8.47 -4.93
CA LEU A 45 -0.93 9.68 -5.15
C LEU A 45 -0.35 10.91 -4.45
N LYS A 46 0.78 10.78 -3.82
CA LYS A 46 1.45 11.90 -3.16
C LYS A 46 2.67 12.26 -3.97
N GLU A 47 2.76 13.53 -4.35
CA GLU A 47 4.00 14.09 -4.84
C GLU A 47 5.05 13.92 -3.73
N VAL A 48 6.09 13.14 -4.01
CA VAL A 48 7.00 12.69 -2.96
C VAL A 48 8.24 13.57 -2.95
N ASP A 49 8.08 14.79 -2.43
CA ASP A 49 9.22 15.64 -2.05
C ASP A 49 10.05 15.04 -0.91
N ARG A 50 9.41 14.23 -0.05
CA ARG A 50 10.05 13.54 1.09
C ARG A 50 10.41 12.08 0.84
N GLY A 51 10.09 11.54 -0.33
CA GLY A 51 10.38 10.16 -0.71
C GLY A 51 11.79 9.96 -1.26
N SER A 52 12.53 11.01 -1.55
CA SER A 52 13.90 10.89 -2.01
C SER A 52 14.76 10.02 -1.10
N TYR A 53 14.61 10.12 0.22
CA TYR A 53 15.33 9.28 1.18
C TYR A 53 14.95 7.81 1.10
N PHE A 54 13.65 7.49 0.97
CA PHE A 54 13.18 6.10 0.81
C PHE A 54 13.63 5.48 -0.50
N PHE A 55 13.78 6.29 -1.53
CA PHE A 55 14.09 5.83 -2.87
C PHE A 55 15.58 5.92 -3.21
N GLY A 56 16.38 6.61 -2.39
CA GLY A 56 17.76 6.91 -2.71
C GLY A 56 17.91 7.81 -3.94
N LEU A 57 16.87 8.57 -4.28
CA LEU A 57 16.86 9.51 -5.41
C LEU A 57 17.20 10.90 -4.91
N ASP A 58 18.03 11.63 -5.68
CA ASP A 58 18.29 13.06 -5.46
C ASP A 58 17.09 13.94 -5.85
N THR A 59 16.17 13.38 -6.63
CA THR A 59 14.93 14.03 -7.09
C THR A 59 13.72 13.17 -6.73
N GLY A 60 12.62 13.80 -6.32
CA GLY A 60 11.37 13.11 -5.99
C GLY A 60 10.76 12.33 -7.17
N VAL A 61 9.79 11.44 -6.89
CA VAL A 61 9.02 10.75 -7.92
C VAL A 61 8.06 11.74 -8.57
N GLY A 62 8.29 12.06 -9.84
CA GLY A 62 7.45 12.93 -10.64
C GLY A 62 6.26 12.22 -11.29
N SER A 63 5.49 12.96 -12.09
CA SER A 63 4.39 12.42 -12.91
C SER A 63 4.88 11.55 -14.08
N GLY A 64 6.18 11.54 -14.37
CA GLY A 64 6.83 10.59 -15.26
C GLY A 64 7.33 9.36 -14.49
N GLU A 65 7.53 8.25 -15.22
CA GLU A 65 8.12 7.06 -14.64
C GLU A 65 9.57 7.34 -14.25
N SER A 66 9.91 7.01 -13.00
CA SER A 66 11.26 7.14 -12.46
C SER A 66 11.79 5.76 -12.11
N ALA A 67 12.96 5.39 -12.64
CA ALA A 67 13.62 4.17 -12.23
C ALA A 67 14.17 4.33 -10.80
N LEU A 68 13.80 3.40 -9.94
CA LEU A 68 14.36 3.23 -8.61
C LEU A 68 15.49 2.22 -8.65
N ASP A 69 16.06 1.91 -7.49
CA ASP A 69 17.05 0.86 -7.34
C ASP A 69 16.48 -0.54 -7.68
N ASN A 70 17.30 -1.44 -8.22
CA ASN A 70 17.00 -2.87 -8.49
C ASN A 70 15.81 -3.17 -9.42
N GLY A 71 15.60 -2.40 -10.49
CA GLY A 71 14.57 -2.70 -11.49
C GLY A 71 13.15 -2.34 -11.05
N ILE A 72 12.99 -1.62 -9.96
CA ILE A 72 11.72 -1.05 -9.54
C ILE A 72 11.52 0.27 -10.28
N ASN A 73 10.36 0.45 -10.88
CA ASN A 73 9.92 1.74 -11.40
C ASN A 73 8.88 2.36 -10.48
N ALA A 74 8.84 3.67 -10.43
CA ALA A 74 7.88 4.40 -9.62
C ALA A 74 7.22 5.52 -10.43
N VAL A 75 5.96 5.78 -10.15
CA VAL A 75 5.19 6.87 -10.75
C VAL A 75 4.28 7.53 -9.73
N TYR A 76 4.24 8.86 -9.79
CA TYR A 76 3.21 9.65 -9.13
C TYR A 76 2.06 9.88 -10.12
N ILE A 77 0.84 9.53 -9.73
CA ILE A 77 -0.34 9.80 -10.55
C ILE A 77 -0.94 11.15 -10.14
N ASP A 78 -0.80 12.15 -11.02
CA ASP A 78 -1.60 13.38 -10.99
C ASP A 78 -2.91 13.13 -11.74
N PRO A 79 -4.08 13.22 -11.08
CA PRO A 79 -5.37 12.97 -11.73
C PRO A 79 -5.65 13.91 -12.93
N ASN A 80 -5.15 15.15 -12.89
CA ASN A 80 -5.35 16.11 -13.97
C ASN A 80 -4.52 15.75 -15.21
N LEU A 81 -3.29 15.27 -14.99
CA LEU A 81 -2.44 14.78 -16.10
C LEU A 81 -3.00 13.45 -16.66
N ALA A 82 -3.42 12.54 -15.80
CA ALA A 82 -4.02 11.27 -16.20
C ALA A 82 -5.29 11.47 -17.05
N LEU A 83 -6.13 12.46 -16.69
CA LEU A 83 -7.29 12.85 -17.51
C LEU A 83 -6.90 13.35 -18.91
N LYS A 84 -5.89 14.24 -18.98
CA LYS A 84 -5.41 14.76 -20.27
C LYS A 84 -4.86 13.65 -21.15
N GLU A 85 -4.13 12.71 -20.59
CA GLU A 85 -3.62 11.52 -21.28
C GLU A 85 -4.76 10.64 -21.79
N TYR A 86 -5.73 10.33 -20.94
CA TYR A 86 -6.91 9.53 -21.30
C TYR A 86 -7.68 10.14 -22.47
N ILE A 87 -7.94 11.46 -22.44
CA ILE A 87 -8.63 12.15 -23.52
C ILE A 87 -7.79 12.15 -24.80
N ARG A 88 -6.49 12.36 -24.71
CA ARG A 88 -5.59 12.33 -25.85
C ARG A 88 -5.57 10.96 -26.54
N GLU A 89 -5.54 9.89 -25.78
CA GLU A 89 -5.49 8.52 -26.31
C GLU A 89 -6.81 8.07 -26.95
N ARG A 90 -7.94 8.45 -26.36
CA ARG A 90 -9.27 8.03 -26.83
C ARG A 90 -9.82 8.88 -27.96
N PHE A 91 -9.47 10.16 -27.97
CA PHE A 91 -10.03 11.14 -28.91
C PHE A 91 -8.95 11.82 -29.74
N VAL A 92 -8.01 11.02 -30.28
CA VAL A 92 -6.83 11.50 -31.03
C VAL A 92 -7.20 12.54 -32.10
N SER A 93 -8.23 12.28 -32.93
CA SER A 93 -8.68 13.16 -33.99
C SER A 93 -9.38 14.45 -33.53
N LEU A 94 -9.95 14.44 -32.33
CA LEU A 94 -10.67 15.56 -31.73
C LEU A 94 -9.88 16.24 -30.58
N TYR A 95 -8.66 15.76 -30.32
CA TYR A 95 -7.83 16.27 -29.22
C TYR A 95 -7.63 17.79 -29.23
N PRO A 96 -7.39 18.48 -30.37
CA PRO A 96 -7.25 19.94 -30.40
C PRO A 96 -8.48 20.67 -29.86
N VAL A 97 -9.68 20.16 -30.15
CA VAL A 97 -10.95 20.71 -29.64
C VAL A 97 -11.07 20.46 -28.12
N TYR A 98 -10.82 19.22 -27.70
CA TYR A 98 -10.86 18.87 -26.27
C TYR A 98 -9.75 19.58 -25.47
N ALA A 99 -8.56 19.78 -26.02
CA ALA A 99 -7.49 20.52 -25.37
C ALA A 99 -7.88 21.98 -25.07
N THR A 100 -8.69 22.60 -25.93
CA THR A 100 -9.22 23.95 -25.69
C THR A 100 -10.27 23.93 -24.60
N ILE A 101 -11.16 22.93 -24.60
CA ILE A 101 -12.19 22.75 -23.56
C ILE A 101 -11.54 22.46 -22.20
N LEU A 102 -10.51 21.60 -22.13
CA LEU A 102 -9.78 21.29 -20.90
C LEU A 102 -9.05 22.49 -20.29
N LYS A 103 -8.73 23.52 -21.09
CA LYS A 103 -8.16 24.79 -20.62
C LYS A 103 -9.23 25.74 -20.06
N SER A 104 -10.52 25.46 -20.26
CA SER A 104 -11.59 26.34 -19.76
C SER A 104 -11.64 26.29 -18.23
N LYS A 105 -11.70 27.47 -17.59
CA LYS A 105 -11.85 27.61 -16.14
C LYS A 105 -13.10 26.86 -15.63
N THR A 106 -14.19 26.89 -16.38
CA THR A 106 -15.45 26.22 -16.05
C THR A 106 -15.27 24.71 -15.91
N LEU A 107 -14.53 24.08 -16.84
CA LEU A 107 -14.29 22.64 -16.77
C LEU A 107 -13.33 22.28 -15.62
N GLN A 108 -12.28 23.08 -15.43
CA GLN A 108 -11.38 22.90 -14.28
C GLN A 108 -12.13 22.99 -12.96
N THR A 109 -12.99 23.99 -12.79
CA THR A 109 -13.86 24.13 -11.61
C THR A 109 -14.80 22.93 -11.48
N PHE A 110 -15.36 22.42 -12.58
CA PHE A 110 -16.21 21.22 -12.56
C PHE A 110 -15.42 19.99 -12.10
N PHE A 111 -14.21 19.77 -12.62
CA PHE A 111 -13.33 18.67 -12.20
C PHE A 111 -12.91 18.77 -10.73
N GLU A 112 -12.69 19.98 -10.24
CA GLU A 112 -12.34 20.21 -8.84
C GLU A 112 -13.55 19.99 -7.91
N ALA A 113 -14.75 20.32 -8.38
CA ALA A 113 -15.98 20.25 -7.61
C ALA A 113 -16.72 18.91 -7.73
N ALA A 114 -16.42 18.08 -8.75
CA ALA A 114 -17.10 16.80 -8.97
C ALA A 114 -16.55 15.72 -8.02
N PRO A 115 -17.29 15.31 -6.98
CA PRO A 115 -16.84 14.30 -6.03
C PRO A 115 -16.55 12.97 -6.73
N GLY A 116 -15.40 12.36 -6.44
CA GLY A 116 -15.04 11.04 -6.95
C GLY A 116 -14.44 11.00 -8.37
N LEU A 117 -14.49 12.10 -9.13
CA LEU A 117 -13.98 12.06 -10.51
C LEU A 117 -12.46 11.90 -10.58
N LYS A 118 -11.71 12.56 -9.69
CA LYS A 118 -10.26 12.41 -9.59
C LYS A 118 -9.86 11.00 -9.22
N GLU A 119 -10.60 10.42 -8.30
CA GLU A 119 -10.43 9.04 -7.84
C GLU A 119 -10.70 8.04 -8.96
N LEU A 120 -11.78 8.24 -9.72
CA LEU A 120 -12.11 7.39 -10.86
C LEU A 120 -11.04 7.42 -11.95
N ILE A 121 -10.53 8.60 -12.28
CA ILE A 121 -9.45 8.78 -13.24
C ILE A 121 -8.17 8.08 -12.75
N THR A 122 -7.88 8.22 -11.46
CA THR A 122 -6.73 7.56 -10.84
C THR A 122 -6.82 6.05 -10.95
N ILE A 123 -7.94 5.45 -10.58
CA ILE A 123 -8.16 4.00 -10.69
C ILE A 123 -8.13 3.55 -12.15
N GLY A 124 -8.71 4.32 -13.06
CA GLY A 124 -8.63 4.07 -14.50
C GLY A 124 -7.18 4.07 -15.02
N LYS A 125 -6.33 4.99 -14.54
CA LYS A 125 -4.89 5.00 -14.88
C LYS A 125 -4.16 3.79 -14.29
N ILE A 126 -4.44 3.41 -13.04
CA ILE A 126 -3.88 2.21 -12.42
C ILE A 126 -4.26 0.95 -13.19
N TRP A 127 -5.54 0.81 -13.57
CA TRP A 127 -6.01 -0.28 -14.43
C TRP A 127 -5.25 -0.32 -15.76
N HIS A 128 -5.07 0.84 -16.41
CA HIS A 128 -4.33 0.93 -17.69
C HIS A 128 -2.88 0.46 -17.54
N LEU A 129 -2.20 0.90 -16.48
CA LEU A 129 -0.82 0.50 -16.17
C LEU A 129 -0.70 -1.01 -15.87
N GLY A 130 -1.68 -1.59 -15.18
CA GLY A 130 -1.71 -3.02 -14.84
C GLY A 130 -2.09 -3.95 -16.00
N THR A 131 -2.81 -3.43 -17.03
CA THR A 131 -3.35 -4.28 -18.10
C THR A 131 -2.69 -4.08 -19.46
N LYS A 132 -2.28 -2.84 -19.81
CA LYS A 132 -1.82 -2.52 -21.17
C LYS A 132 -0.37 -2.06 -21.27
N GLY A 133 0.27 -1.78 -20.12
CA GLY A 133 1.61 -1.19 -20.10
C GLY A 133 1.69 0.19 -20.76
N GLY A 134 2.62 1.02 -20.32
CA GLY A 134 2.74 2.43 -20.76
C GLY A 134 3.29 2.70 -22.17
N GLY A 135 3.28 1.76 -23.10
CA GLY A 135 3.93 1.90 -24.42
C GLY A 135 2.99 1.86 -25.62
N ARG A 136 3.13 2.83 -26.53
CA ARG A 136 2.49 2.82 -27.84
C ARG A 136 2.93 1.57 -28.64
N GLY A 137 2.03 0.64 -28.85
CA GLY A 137 2.13 -0.37 -29.92
C GLY A 137 2.65 -1.75 -29.52
N ASN A 138 2.86 -2.07 -28.23
CA ASN A 138 3.24 -3.41 -27.80
C ASN A 138 2.08 -4.07 -27.01
N SER A 139 1.71 -5.26 -27.44
CA SER A 139 0.65 -6.08 -26.83
C SER A 139 1.06 -6.80 -25.51
N GLY A 140 2.13 -6.33 -24.85
CA GLY A 140 2.62 -6.85 -23.55
C GLY A 140 2.51 -5.82 -22.46
N THR A 141 2.29 -6.27 -21.22
CA THR A 141 2.39 -5.40 -20.03
C THR A 141 3.85 -5.00 -19.83
N MET A 142 4.11 -3.71 -19.65
CA MET A 142 5.46 -3.19 -19.36
C MET A 142 5.92 -3.58 -17.95
N TYR A 143 4.97 -3.83 -17.05
CA TYR A 143 5.19 -4.21 -15.66
C TYR A 143 4.49 -5.51 -15.33
N ASP A 144 5.16 -6.35 -14.55
CA ASP A 144 4.60 -7.63 -14.10
C ASP A 144 3.53 -7.43 -13.02
N GLN A 145 3.69 -6.41 -12.19
CA GLN A 145 2.77 -6.09 -11.10
C GLN A 145 2.79 -4.60 -10.78
N VAL A 146 1.63 -4.03 -10.54
CA VAL A 146 1.45 -2.67 -9.99
C VAL A 146 1.25 -2.76 -8.48
N ILE A 147 2.06 -2.03 -7.72
CA ILE A 147 1.91 -1.91 -6.25
C ILE A 147 1.48 -0.47 -5.94
N PHE A 148 0.22 -0.33 -5.58
CA PHE A 148 -0.41 0.96 -5.33
C PHE A 148 -0.40 1.31 -3.84
N ASP A 149 0.38 2.34 -3.47
CA ASP A 149 0.36 2.95 -2.13
C ASP A 149 -0.90 3.81 -1.98
N ALA A 150 -1.99 3.16 -1.58
CA ALA A 150 -3.30 3.79 -1.50
C ALA A 150 -3.43 4.76 -0.31
N PRO A 151 -4.38 5.69 -0.35
CA PRO A 151 -4.71 6.55 0.78
C PRO A 151 -5.03 5.76 2.05
N SER A 152 -5.12 6.45 3.19
CA SER A 152 -5.56 5.85 4.46
C SER A 152 -7.01 5.38 4.39
N THR A 153 -7.39 4.50 5.32
CA THR A 153 -8.68 3.77 5.38
C THR A 153 -9.92 4.61 5.05
N GLY A 154 -10.02 5.84 5.57
CA GLY A 154 -11.17 6.72 5.32
C GLY A 154 -11.39 7.11 3.85
N HIS A 155 -10.37 6.97 3.00
CA HIS A 155 -10.44 7.31 1.58
C HIS A 155 -10.26 6.12 0.65
N ALA A 156 -9.65 5.02 1.10
CA ALA A 156 -9.35 3.88 0.25
C ALA A 156 -10.60 3.14 -0.22
N ILE A 157 -11.55 2.85 0.68
CA ILE A 157 -12.79 2.15 0.35
C ILE A 157 -13.66 2.95 -0.63
N PRO A 158 -13.97 4.24 -0.38
CA PRO A 158 -14.69 5.06 -1.36
C PRO A 158 -14.05 5.07 -2.74
N VAL A 159 -12.72 5.11 -2.82
CA VAL A 159 -11.97 5.07 -4.09
C VAL A 159 -12.16 3.73 -4.79
N LEU A 160 -12.00 2.61 -4.08
CA LEU A 160 -12.11 1.27 -4.65
C LEU A 160 -13.55 0.89 -5.06
N ASP A 161 -14.56 1.38 -4.33
CA ASP A 161 -15.99 1.12 -4.60
C ASP A 161 -16.60 2.07 -5.65
N LEU A 162 -15.87 3.12 -6.00
CA LEU A 162 -16.38 4.16 -6.90
C LEU A 162 -16.81 3.65 -8.28
N PRO A 163 -16.08 2.74 -8.95
CA PRO A 163 -16.52 2.18 -10.23
C PRO A 163 -17.90 1.53 -10.14
N SER A 164 -18.18 0.75 -9.10
CA SER A 164 -19.49 0.12 -8.87
C SER A 164 -20.59 1.15 -8.73
N LYS A 165 -20.38 2.20 -7.92
CA LYS A 165 -21.36 3.29 -7.71
C LYS A 165 -21.63 4.09 -8.97
N VAL A 166 -20.60 4.34 -9.79
CA VAL A 166 -20.76 5.05 -11.06
C VAL A 166 -21.55 4.19 -12.05
N LEU A 167 -21.33 2.87 -12.08
CA LEU A 167 -22.08 1.96 -12.94
C LEU A 167 -23.59 1.95 -12.66
N GLU A 168 -24.00 2.13 -11.41
CA GLU A 168 -25.42 2.28 -11.04
C GLU A 168 -26.07 3.53 -11.66
N MET A 169 -25.29 4.57 -11.92
CA MET A 169 -25.77 5.86 -12.44
C MET A 169 -25.71 5.95 -13.97
N VAL A 170 -24.81 5.19 -14.62
CA VAL A 170 -24.56 5.29 -16.07
C VAL A 170 -25.39 4.28 -16.84
N ARG A 171 -26.25 4.74 -17.75
CA ARG A 171 -27.19 3.88 -18.49
C ARG A 171 -26.59 3.14 -19.70
N GLY A 172 -25.46 3.60 -20.26
CA GLY A 172 -24.83 2.96 -21.44
C GLY A 172 -23.72 3.76 -22.07
N GLY A 173 -23.19 3.24 -23.20
CA GLY A 173 -22.16 3.88 -24.00
C GLY A 173 -20.73 3.46 -23.65
N ALA A 174 -19.75 3.93 -24.41
CA ALA A 174 -18.34 3.56 -24.29
C ALA A 174 -17.75 3.87 -22.89
N PHE A 175 -18.26 4.88 -22.23
CA PHE A 175 -17.85 5.24 -20.87
C PHE A 175 -18.26 4.15 -19.86
N LYS A 176 -19.51 3.65 -19.96
CA LYS A 176 -19.98 2.54 -19.12
C LYS A 176 -19.13 1.30 -19.29
N SER A 177 -18.87 0.87 -20.53
CA SER A 177 -18.04 -0.30 -20.81
C SER A 177 -16.62 -0.16 -20.25
N HIS A 178 -16.06 1.06 -20.25
CA HIS A 178 -14.76 1.31 -19.68
C HIS A 178 -14.75 1.13 -18.14
N ILE A 179 -15.79 1.63 -17.47
CA ILE A 179 -15.93 1.45 -16.02
C ILE A 179 -16.18 -0.02 -15.66
N GLU A 180 -16.95 -0.75 -16.47
CA GLU A 180 -17.15 -2.20 -16.30
C GLU A 180 -15.84 -2.98 -16.35
N TRP A 181 -14.92 -2.62 -17.25
CA TRP A 181 -13.58 -3.23 -17.29
C TRP A 181 -12.75 -2.92 -16.04
N VAL A 182 -12.78 -1.67 -15.57
CA VAL A 182 -12.08 -1.26 -14.35
C VAL A 182 -12.65 -1.98 -13.13
N GLU A 183 -13.97 -2.04 -12.99
CA GLU A 183 -14.63 -2.76 -11.90
C GLU A 183 -14.31 -4.25 -11.93
N GLY A 184 -14.45 -4.87 -13.10
CA GLY A 184 -14.12 -6.28 -13.31
C GLY A 184 -12.69 -6.61 -12.91
N PHE A 185 -11.72 -5.77 -13.28
CA PHE A 185 -10.33 -5.92 -12.89
C PHE A 185 -10.12 -5.80 -11.37
N LEU A 186 -10.75 -4.81 -10.72
CA LEU A 186 -10.64 -4.63 -9.27
C LEU A 186 -11.25 -5.79 -8.48
N LYS A 187 -12.36 -6.35 -8.96
CA LYS A 187 -13.08 -7.44 -8.29
C LYS A 187 -12.58 -8.84 -8.69
N ASN A 188 -11.73 -8.94 -9.71
CA ASN A 188 -11.17 -10.23 -10.10
C ASN A 188 -10.06 -10.63 -9.11
N PRO A 189 -10.28 -11.66 -8.27
CA PRO A 189 -9.31 -12.08 -7.28
C PRO A 189 -8.01 -12.64 -7.89
N GLU A 190 -8.02 -13.07 -9.16
CA GLU A 190 -6.82 -13.52 -9.87
C GLU A 190 -5.92 -12.35 -10.30
N GLU A 191 -6.48 -11.16 -10.48
CA GLU A 191 -5.74 -9.99 -10.97
C GLU A 191 -5.43 -8.97 -9.86
N THR A 192 -6.38 -8.75 -8.95
CA THR A 192 -6.30 -7.71 -7.92
C THR A 192 -6.45 -8.26 -6.52
N ALA A 193 -5.62 -7.78 -5.61
CA ALA A 193 -5.79 -8.05 -4.19
C ALA A 193 -5.38 -6.84 -3.34
N VAL A 194 -5.92 -6.78 -2.14
CA VAL A 194 -5.58 -5.76 -1.13
C VAL A 194 -4.62 -6.36 -0.10
N VAL A 195 -3.59 -5.62 0.24
CA VAL A 195 -2.73 -5.83 1.41
C VAL A 195 -3.06 -4.76 2.43
N VAL A 196 -3.50 -5.17 3.62
CA VAL A 196 -3.83 -4.25 4.71
C VAL A 196 -2.63 -4.09 5.63
N VAL A 197 -2.22 -2.85 5.90
CA VAL A 197 -1.13 -2.56 6.85
C VAL A 197 -1.73 -2.11 8.18
N SER A 198 -1.29 -2.76 9.25
CA SER A 198 -1.70 -2.55 10.62
C SER A 198 -0.50 -2.24 11.52
N ALA A 199 -0.77 -1.93 12.79
CA ALA A 199 0.21 -1.87 13.87
C ALA A 199 -0.38 -2.52 15.13
N PRO A 200 0.45 -3.03 16.06
CA PRO A 200 -0.03 -3.76 17.22
C PRO A 200 -0.53 -2.81 18.34
N GLU A 201 -1.50 -1.97 18.02
CA GLU A 201 -2.14 -0.99 18.87
C GLU A 201 -3.65 -1.20 18.88
N GLU A 202 -4.31 -0.95 20.03
CA GLU A 202 -5.71 -1.32 20.25
C GLU A 202 -6.68 -0.77 19.20
N MET A 203 -6.63 0.54 18.99
CA MET A 203 -7.52 1.20 18.02
C MET A 203 -7.22 0.78 16.58
N ILE A 204 -5.92 0.64 16.24
CA ILE A 204 -5.50 0.27 14.90
C ILE A 204 -5.97 -1.15 14.55
N VAL A 205 -5.89 -2.06 15.51
CA VAL A 205 -6.34 -3.45 15.33
C VAL A 205 -7.85 -3.52 15.10
N GLY A 206 -8.64 -2.75 15.86
CA GLY A 206 -10.09 -2.64 15.64
C GLY A 206 -10.41 -2.16 14.23
N GLU A 207 -9.86 -1.01 13.85
CA GLU A 207 -10.05 -0.43 12.50
C GLU A 207 -9.53 -1.35 11.38
N THR A 208 -8.48 -2.14 11.64
CA THR A 208 -7.95 -3.10 10.65
C THR A 208 -8.96 -4.21 10.36
N LEU A 209 -9.62 -4.76 11.37
CA LEU A 209 -10.65 -5.78 11.20
C LEU A 209 -11.85 -5.23 10.43
N GLU A 210 -12.34 -4.04 10.83
CA GLU A 210 -13.42 -3.35 10.11
C GLU A 210 -13.05 -3.05 8.65
N LEU A 211 -11.80 -2.64 8.39
CA LEU A 211 -11.32 -2.38 7.04
C LEU A 211 -11.32 -3.64 6.18
N VAL A 212 -10.83 -4.76 6.71
CA VAL A 212 -10.83 -6.04 5.99
C VAL A 212 -12.24 -6.45 5.63
N ASP A 213 -13.18 -6.39 6.58
CA ASP A 213 -14.58 -6.70 6.34
C ASP A 213 -15.21 -5.76 5.29
N ALA A 214 -14.89 -4.46 5.35
CA ALA A 214 -15.40 -3.48 4.41
C ALA A 214 -14.84 -3.69 2.97
N VAL A 215 -13.55 -4.02 2.81
CA VAL A 215 -12.95 -4.36 1.51
C VAL A 215 -13.61 -5.61 0.93
N GLN A 216 -13.82 -6.63 1.74
CA GLN A 216 -14.48 -7.87 1.30
C GLN A 216 -15.95 -7.65 0.93
N SER A 217 -16.66 -6.76 1.65
CA SER A 217 -18.07 -6.44 1.38
C SER A 217 -18.30 -5.78 0.03
N ILE A 218 -17.31 -5.06 -0.51
CA ILE A 218 -17.36 -4.48 -1.87
C ILE A 218 -16.86 -5.45 -2.97
N GLY A 219 -16.58 -6.71 -2.61
CA GLY A 219 -16.21 -7.78 -3.54
C GLY A 219 -14.73 -7.81 -3.92
N ILE A 220 -13.84 -7.12 -3.18
CA ILE A 220 -12.40 -7.13 -3.44
C ILE A 220 -11.69 -8.09 -2.48
N SER A 221 -10.73 -8.87 -3.01
CA SER A 221 -10.00 -9.85 -2.22
C SER A 221 -8.95 -9.19 -1.31
N VAL A 222 -8.88 -9.62 -0.05
CA VAL A 222 -7.77 -9.29 0.85
C VAL A 222 -6.81 -10.46 0.90
N LEU A 223 -5.57 -10.21 0.44
CA LEU A 223 -4.55 -11.24 0.33
C LEU A 223 -3.98 -11.60 1.72
N PHE A 224 -3.45 -10.60 2.41
CA PHE A 224 -2.95 -10.71 3.78
C PHE A 224 -2.90 -9.35 4.47
N THR A 225 -2.66 -9.39 5.78
CA THR A 225 -2.42 -8.20 6.60
C THR A 225 -0.97 -8.19 7.09
N VAL A 226 -0.30 -7.05 6.94
CA VAL A 226 1.05 -6.82 7.45
C VAL A 226 0.96 -6.02 8.74
N VAL A 227 1.36 -6.61 9.86
CA VAL A 227 1.49 -5.89 11.13
C VAL A 227 2.90 -5.32 11.22
N ASN A 228 3.00 -4.02 11.04
CA ASN A 228 4.25 -3.28 11.11
C ASN A 228 4.53 -2.81 12.55
N LYS A 229 5.78 -2.42 12.83
CA LYS A 229 6.23 -1.88 14.12
C LYS A 229 6.02 -2.84 15.30
N VAL A 230 6.19 -4.13 15.05
CA VAL A 230 6.08 -5.17 16.09
C VAL A 230 7.22 -5.02 17.09
N TYR A 231 6.88 -4.91 18.36
CA TYR A 231 7.86 -4.95 19.45
C TYR A 231 8.18 -6.40 19.78
N GLU A 232 9.43 -6.75 19.59
CA GLU A 232 9.98 -8.04 20.02
C GLU A 232 10.54 -7.93 21.43
N ASN A 233 10.44 -9.01 22.20
CA ASN A 233 11.06 -9.06 23.51
C ASN A 233 12.51 -9.55 23.36
N PRO A 234 13.50 -8.69 23.63
CA PRO A 234 14.91 -9.08 23.51
C PRO A 234 15.41 -9.91 24.70
N PHE A 235 14.59 -10.06 25.76
CA PHE A 235 15.00 -10.69 27.01
C PHE A 235 14.44 -12.10 27.16
N THR A 236 15.29 -13.03 27.59
CA THR A 236 14.88 -14.37 28.01
C THR A 236 14.04 -14.33 29.30
N MET A 237 13.33 -15.41 29.63
CA MET A 237 12.54 -15.52 30.85
C MET A 237 13.35 -15.28 32.11
N ASN A 238 14.63 -15.71 32.16
CA ASN A 238 15.51 -15.51 33.30
C ASN A 238 15.94 -14.03 33.41
N GLU A 239 16.28 -13.39 32.33
CA GLU A 239 16.63 -11.96 32.29
C GLU A 239 15.45 -11.08 32.70
N GLN A 240 14.22 -11.43 32.31
CA GLN A 240 13.03 -10.72 32.73
C GLN A 240 12.84 -10.77 34.26
N LYS A 241 13.05 -11.93 34.88
CA LYS A 241 13.00 -12.06 36.34
C LYS A 241 14.03 -11.19 37.05
N ILE A 242 15.28 -11.18 36.53
CA ILE A 242 16.36 -10.33 37.05
C ILE A 242 15.97 -8.85 36.95
N ILE A 243 15.37 -8.43 35.82
CA ILE A 243 14.91 -7.06 35.61
C ILE A 243 13.83 -6.70 36.66
N GLU A 244 12.83 -7.58 36.86
CA GLU A 244 11.76 -7.38 37.85
C GLU A 244 12.28 -7.28 39.29
N GLU A 245 13.21 -8.16 39.69
CA GLU A 245 13.84 -8.16 41.01
C GLU A 245 14.61 -6.87 41.27
N HIS A 246 15.42 -6.39 40.29
CA HIS A 246 16.18 -5.14 40.42
C HIS A 246 15.30 -3.88 40.44
N ILE A 247 14.11 -3.91 39.86
CA ILE A 247 13.14 -2.82 39.99
C ILE A 247 12.53 -2.79 41.41
N ALA A 248 12.29 -3.96 41.99
CA ALA A 248 11.74 -4.09 43.35
C ALA A 248 12.73 -3.68 44.44
N ASP A 249 14.02 -3.99 44.27
CA ASP A 249 15.08 -3.83 45.27
C ASP A 249 15.64 -2.41 45.48
N ASN A 250 14.89 -1.35 45.13
CA ASN A 250 15.33 0.04 45.36
C ASN A 250 16.74 0.40 44.88
N ALA A 251 17.19 -0.11 43.75
CA ALA A 251 18.46 0.21 43.11
C ALA A 251 18.70 1.72 42.95
N SER A 252 19.97 2.15 42.85
CA SER A 252 20.37 3.56 42.64
C SER A 252 19.64 4.23 41.46
N SER A 253 19.48 5.55 41.47
CA SER A 253 18.65 6.29 40.48
C SER A 253 19.00 6.01 39.03
N GLY A 254 20.28 5.75 38.76
CA GLY A 254 20.73 5.42 37.37
C GLY A 254 20.36 4.03 36.91
N SER A 255 20.53 3.02 37.76
CA SER A 255 20.15 1.62 37.47
C SER A 255 18.63 1.46 37.34
N LYS A 256 17.82 2.19 38.14
CA LYS A 256 16.37 2.25 38.02
C LYS A 256 15.92 2.73 36.63
N SER A 257 16.62 3.68 36.02
CA SER A 257 16.30 4.17 34.70
C SER A 257 16.52 3.10 33.62
N ILE A 258 17.63 2.34 33.69
CA ILE A 258 17.96 1.28 32.72
C ILE A 258 16.98 0.09 32.82
N PHE A 259 16.78 -0.42 34.04
CA PHE A 259 15.82 -1.52 34.28
C PHE A 259 14.37 -1.10 33.97
N GLY A 260 14.00 0.17 34.22
CA GLY A 260 12.73 0.74 33.84
C GLY A 260 12.52 0.71 32.33
N MET A 261 13.51 1.13 31.55
CA MET A 261 13.47 1.06 30.08
C MET A 261 13.36 -0.38 29.57
N ALA A 262 14.10 -1.33 30.18
CA ALA A 262 14.01 -2.74 29.84
C ALA A 262 12.59 -3.28 30.10
N ASN A 263 12.02 -2.99 31.26
CA ASN A 263 10.65 -3.39 31.62
C ASN A 263 9.59 -2.78 30.68
N ASP A 264 9.76 -1.52 30.27
CA ASP A 264 8.87 -0.89 29.28
C ASP A 264 8.93 -1.59 27.93
N ASN A 265 10.10 -2.04 27.49
CA ASN A 265 10.24 -2.85 26.27
C ASN A 265 9.53 -4.20 26.42
N ILE A 266 9.67 -4.88 27.54
CA ILE A 266 8.96 -6.13 27.85
C ILE A 266 7.44 -5.90 27.79
N LYS A 267 6.93 -4.87 28.46
CA LYS A 267 5.49 -4.54 28.44
C LYS A 267 4.97 -4.24 27.02
N ARG A 268 5.74 -3.50 26.22
CA ARG A 268 5.40 -3.22 24.82
C ARG A 268 5.36 -4.49 23.99
N ALA A 269 6.32 -5.40 24.17
CA ALA A 269 6.35 -6.68 23.46
C ALA A 269 5.16 -7.58 23.85
N ILE A 270 4.81 -7.65 25.13
CA ILE A 270 3.63 -8.39 25.63
C ILE A 270 2.34 -7.81 25.00
N THR A 271 2.20 -6.49 25.00
CA THR A 271 1.06 -5.78 24.43
C THR A 271 0.97 -6.02 22.91
N SER A 272 2.11 -5.92 22.21
CA SER A 272 2.23 -6.25 20.80
C SER A 272 1.74 -7.67 20.49
N GLY A 273 2.24 -8.65 21.27
CA GLY A 273 1.82 -10.05 21.14
C GLY A 273 0.32 -10.28 21.39
N LYS A 274 -0.29 -9.55 22.34
CA LYS A 274 -1.75 -9.60 22.57
C LYS A 274 -2.54 -9.18 21.33
N TYR A 275 -2.16 -8.06 20.74
CA TYR A 275 -2.87 -7.52 19.57
C TYR A 275 -2.62 -8.32 18.29
N ILE A 276 -1.42 -8.87 18.10
CA ILE A 276 -1.13 -9.81 17.01
C ILE A 276 -2.01 -11.06 17.13
N ARG A 277 -2.16 -11.64 18.31
CA ARG A 277 -3.07 -12.80 18.53
C ARG A 277 -4.52 -12.45 18.18
N LYS A 278 -5.00 -11.23 18.53
CA LYS A 278 -6.33 -10.76 18.17
C LYS A 278 -6.52 -10.69 16.67
N LEU A 279 -5.55 -10.11 15.94
CA LEU A 279 -5.57 -10.04 14.47
C LEU A 279 -5.53 -11.43 13.82
N ARG A 280 -4.63 -12.33 14.27
CA ARG A 280 -4.54 -13.69 13.74
C ARG A 280 -5.86 -14.45 13.88
N LYS A 281 -6.52 -14.33 15.04
CA LYS A 281 -7.83 -14.95 15.25
C LYS A 281 -8.90 -14.40 14.30
N GLY A 282 -8.95 -13.08 14.14
CA GLY A 282 -9.94 -12.43 13.25
C GLY A 282 -9.69 -12.67 11.77
N LEU A 283 -8.41 -12.78 11.35
CA LEU A 283 -7.98 -12.85 9.94
C LEU A 283 -7.58 -14.26 9.50
N LYS A 284 -7.94 -15.32 10.26
CA LYS A 284 -7.62 -16.72 9.94
C LYS A 284 -6.13 -16.93 9.62
N ASP A 285 -5.26 -16.33 10.43
CA ASP A 285 -3.79 -16.40 10.34
C ASP A 285 -3.15 -15.84 9.05
N ARG A 286 -3.89 -15.03 8.29
CA ARG A 286 -3.34 -14.29 7.13
C ARG A 286 -2.61 -13.02 7.58
N VAL A 287 -1.62 -13.18 8.46
CA VAL A 287 -0.89 -12.09 9.10
C VAL A 287 0.61 -12.29 8.93
N LEU A 288 1.30 -11.26 8.42
CA LEU A 288 2.75 -11.15 8.35
C LEU A 288 3.24 -10.08 9.33
N LEU A 289 4.45 -10.22 9.84
CA LEU A 289 4.99 -9.36 10.89
C LEU A 289 6.24 -8.64 10.40
N ILE A 290 6.33 -7.34 10.69
CA ILE A 290 7.54 -6.55 10.49
C ILE A 290 7.99 -6.03 11.86
N PRO A 291 9.18 -6.42 12.34
CA PRO A 291 9.75 -5.89 13.57
C PRO A 291 9.89 -4.37 13.53
N LYS A 292 9.81 -3.74 14.69
CA LYS A 292 10.03 -2.31 14.79
C LYS A 292 11.49 -1.95 14.51
N ILE A 293 11.69 -1.13 13.49
CA ILE A 293 13.01 -0.58 13.15
C ILE A 293 13.19 0.74 13.91
N TYR A 294 14.24 0.82 14.73
CA TYR A 294 14.56 2.01 15.54
C TYR A 294 15.46 2.97 14.76
N LYS A 295 14.94 3.51 13.66
CA LYS A 295 15.60 4.52 12.85
C LYS A 295 14.65 5.67 12.56
N LYS A 296 15.20 6.88 12.46
CA LYS A 296 14.42 8.07 12.10
C LYS A 296 13.95 7.96 10.65
N ASP A 297 14.87 7.61 9.76
CA ASP A 297 14.63 7.51 8.33
C ASP A 297 15.03 6.10 7.86
N LEU A 298 14.15 5.44 7.11
CA LEU A 298 14.43 4.16 6.48
C LEU A 298 15.19 4.39 5.17
N MET A 299 16.21 3.58 4.95
CA MET A 299 17.01 3.57 3.72
C MET A 299 16.63 2.40 2.83
N PRO A 300 16.97 2.38 1.53
CA PRO A 300 16.69 1.25 0.65
C PRO A 300 17.14 -0.11 1.20
N ARG A 301 18.29 -0.18 1.88
CA ARG A 301 18.77 -1.40 2.56
C ARG A 301 17.80 -1.93 3.63
N ASP A 302 17.12 -1.02 4.35
CA ASP A 302 16.16 -1.39 5.40
C ASP A 302 14.89 -1.96 4.78
N LEU A 303 14.45 -1.39 3.65
CA LEU A 303 13.32 -1.86 2.87
C LEU A 303 13.59 -3.24 2.26
N LYS A 304 14.81 -3.49 1.75
CA LYS A 304 15.26 -4.81 1.28
C LYS A 304 15.27 -5.84 2.40
N GLN A 305 15.68 -5.45 3.61
CA GLN A 305 15.64 -6.33 4.78
C GLN A 305 14.19 -6.68 5.16
N ILE A 306 13.28 -5.70 5.13
CA ILE A 306 11.84 -5.94 5.34
C ILE A 306 11.31 -6.90 4.27
N ALA A 307 11.64 -6.67 3.00
CA ALA A 307 11.23 -7.52 1.87
C ALA A 307 11.67 -8.98 2.08
N SER A 308 12.94 -9.21 2.42
CA SER A 308 13.47 -10.55 2.71
C SER A 308 12.77 -11.21 3.91
N GLY A 309 12.41 -10.43 4.94
CA GLY A 309 11.66 -10.94 6.09
C GLY A 309 10.23 -11.33 5.76
N LEU A 310 9.57 -10.58 4.87
CA LEU A 310 8.22 -10.91 4.38
C LEU A 310 8.26 -12.13 3.47
N ASP A 311 9.24 -12.23 2.59
CA ASP A 311 9.44 -13.36 1.67
C ASP A 311 9.55 -14.68 2.43
N LYS A 312 10.45 -14.76 3.42
CA LYS A 312 10.60 -15.93 4.30
C LYS A 312 9.28 -16.33 4.97
N GLN A 313 8.51 -15.37 5.49
CA GLN A 313 7.22 -15.65 6.11
C GLN A 313 6.17 -16.16 5.12
N LEU A 314 6.24 -15.75 3.85
CA LEU A 314 5.37 -16.25 2.77
C LEU A 314 5.76 -17.66 2.33
N GLU A 315 7.07 -17.96 2.29
CA GLU A 315 7.59 -19.31 1.98
C GLU A 315 7.26 -20.33 3.09
N GLU A 316 7.41 -19.95 4.37
CA GLU A 316 7.13 -20.84 5.52
C GLU A 316 5.65 -21.19 5.68
N LYS A 317 4.75 -20.46 5.03
CA LYS A 317 3.29 -20.70 5.08
C LYS A 317 2.78 -21.51 3.88
N ASN A 318 3.68 -21.97 3.01
CA ASN A 318 3.43 -22.96 1.99
C ASN A 318 3.45 -24.36 2.62
#